data_29ceaa61cc50b9eaa405c15740def4b6
#
_entry.id   29ceaa61cc50b9eaa405c15740def4b6
#
_cell.length_a   1.000
_cell.length_b   1.000
_cell.length_c   1.000
_cell.angle_alpha   90.00
_cell.angle_beta   90.00
_cell.angle_gamma   90.00
#
_symmetry.space_group_name_H-M   'P 1'
#
loop_
_entity.id
_entity.type
_entity.pdbx_description
1 polymer ?
#
loop_
_entity_poly.entity_id
_entity_poly.type
_entity_poly.pdbx_seq_one_letter_code
_entity_poly.pdbx_strand_id
1 'polypeptide(L)'
;VPALPVALPRALAPKLARLLPPVARASEAEHRLFERLFEDYNEIIRPVANVSDPVIIHFEVSMSQLVKVDEVNQIMETNLWLKQIWNDYKLKWNPSDYGGTEFMRVPAQKIWKPDIVLYNNAVGDFQVDDKTKALLKYTGEVTWMPPAIFKSSCKIDVTYFPFDYQNCTMKFGSWSYDKAKIDLVLIGSSMNLKDYWESGEWAIIKAPGYKHDIKYNCCEEIYPDITYSLYIRRLPLFYTINLIIPCLLISFLTVLVFYLPSDCGEKVTLCISVLLSLTVFLLVITETIPSTSLVIPLIGEYLLFTMIFVTLSIVITVFVLNVHYRTPTTHTMPSWVKTVFLNLLPRVMFMTRPTSNEGNAQKPRPLSGAELSNLNCFSRAESKGCKEGYPCQDRMCGYCHHRRIKISNFSANLTRSSSSESVDAVLSLSALSPEIKEAIQSVKYIAENMKAQNEAKEIQDDWKYVAMVIDRIFLWVFTLVCILGTAGLFLQPLMAREDA
;
A
#
# COMPACT_ATOMS: atom_id res chain seq x y z
N VAL A 1 -17.20 68.22 -15.37
CA VAL A 1 -17.80 68.89 -16.56
C VAL A 1 -19.14 68.21 -16.77
N PRO A 2 -20.28 68.91 -16.62
CA PRO A 2 -21.61 68.30 -16.76
C PRO A 2 -21.96 68.21 -18.26
N ALA A 3 -22.40 67.02 -18.68
CA ALA A 3 -22.90 66.77 -20.03
C ALA A 3 -24.33 67.33 -20.16
N LEU A 4 -24.55 68.17 -21.13
CA LEU A 4 -25.84 68.71 -21.55
C LEU A 4 -26.73 67.63 -22.16
N PRO A 5 -28.05 67.58 -21.89
CA PRO A 5 -28.95 66.67 -22.56
C PRO A 5 -29.27 67.16 -23.94
N VAL A 6 -28.89 66.44 -24.96
CA VAL A 6 -29.33 66.68 -26.35
C VAL A 6 -30.78 66.19 -26.51
N ALA A 7 -31.72 67.10 -26.55
CA ALA A 7 -33.11 66.83 -26.90
C ALA A 7 -33.25 66.51 -28.39
N LEU A 8 -33.55 65.27 -28.73
CA LEU A 8 -33.89 64.83 -30.06
C LEU A 8 -35.28 65.41 -30.48
N PRO A 9 -35.44 65.92 -31.71
CA PRO A 9 -36.70 66.48 -32.12
C PRO A 9 -37.81 65.43 -32.21
N ARG A 10 -38.97 65.71 -31.63
CA ARG A 10 -40.19 64.88 -31.58
C ARG A 10 -40.75 64.38 -32.93
N ALA A 11 -40.21 64.81 -34.03
CA ALA A 11 -40.68 64.44 -35.38
C ALA A 11 -40.05 63.20 -36.00
N LEU A 12 -39.00 62.60 -35.33
CA LEU A 12 -38.28 61.38 -35.81
C LEU A 12 -38.72 60.07 -35.14
N ALA A 13 -39.52 60.17 -34.10
CA ALA A 13 -39.95 58.98 -33.32
C ALA A 13 -40.80 57.96 -34.11
N PRO A 14 -41.76 58.37 -35.04
CA PRO A 14 -42.58 57.37 -35.74
C PRO A 14 -41.87 56.71 -36.94
N LYS A 15 -40.74 57.26 -37.43
CA LYS A 15 -39.97 56.65 -38.54
C LYS A 15 -38.89 55.66 -38.04
N LEU A 16 -38.38 55.85 -36.83
CA LEU A 16 -37.41 54.92 -36.24
C LEU A 16 -38.08 53.60 -35.72
N ALA A 17 -39.36 53.68 -35.34
CA ALA A 17 -40.13 52.51 -34.91
C ALA A 17 -40.43 51.48 -36.04
N ARG A 18 -40.29 51.88 -37.31
CA ARG A 18 -40.47 50.99 -38.47
C ARG A 18 -39.18 50.33 -38.99
N LEU A 19 -38.04 50.66 -38.39
CA LEU A 19 -36.71 50.12 -38.75
C LEU A 19 -36.12 49.14 -37.69
N LEU A 20 -36.89 48.80 -36.67
CA LEU A 20 -36.48 47.77 -35.73
C LEU A 20 -36.58 46.42 -36.44
N PRO A 21 -35.51 45.59 -36.40
CA PRO A 21 -35.51 44.26 -37.01
C PRO A 21 -36.56 43.35 -36.37
N PRO A 22 -37.07 42.33 -37.10
CA PRO A 22 -38.13 41.43 -36.63
C PRO A 22 -37.82 40.70 -35.31
N VAL A 23 -36.57 40.74 -34.86
CA VAL A 23 -36.12 40.20 -33.57
C VAL A 23 -36.83 40.87 -32.37
N ALA A 24 -37.16 42.15 -32.46
CA ALA A 24 -37.90 42.85 -31.38
C ALA A 24 -39.36 42.37 -31.24
N ARG A 25 -39.97 41.85 -32.33
CA ARG A 25 -41.33 41.30 -32.28
C ARG A 25 -41.43 39.91 -31.70
N ALA A 26 -40.39 39.08 -31.86
CA ALA A 26 -40.34 37.74 -31.26
C ALA A 26 -40.29 37.83 -29.73
N SER A 27 -39.44 38.72 -29.17
CA SER A 27 -39.33 38.94 -27.71
C SER A 27 -40.66 39.45 -27.10
N GLU A 28 -41.44 40.26 -27.83
CA GLU A 28 -42.74 40.74 -27.35
C GLU A 28 -43.82 39.63 -27.38
N ALA A 29 -43.74 38.69 -28.31
CA ALA A 29 -44.63 37.53 -28.33
C ALA A 29 -44.38 36.58 -27.17
N GLU A 30 -43.10 36.31 -26.87
CA GLU A 30 -42.73 35.51 -25.68
C GLU A 30 -43.14 36.19 -24.38
N HIS A 31 -43.06 37.52 -24.28
CA HIS A 31 -43.47 38.25 -23.08
C HIS A 31 -44.96 38.12 -22.84
N ARG A 32 -45.79 38.34 -23.86
CA ARG A 32 -47.26 38.18 -23.79
C ARG A 32 -47.66 36.73 -23.46
N LEU A 33 -46.94 35.75 -24.03
CA LEU A 33 -47.17 34.34 -23.71
C LEU A 33 -46.87 34.06 -22.24
N PHE A 34 -45.75 34.58 -21.73
CA PHE A 34 -45.36 34.41 -20.33
C PHE A 34 -46.41 35.02 -19.36
N GLU A 35 -46.84 36.27 -19.60
CA GLU A 35 -47.84 36.91 -18.79
C GLU A 35 -49.14 36.10 -18.72
N ARG A 36 -49.64 35.66 -19.88
CA ARG A 36 -50.88 34.87 -19.96
C ARG A 36 -50.78 33.53 -19.27
N LEU A 37 -49.66 32.81 -19.41
CA LEU A 37 -49.50 31.48 -18.82
C LEU A 37 -49.44 31.52 -17.28
N PHE A 38 -48.95 32.64 -16.72
CA PHE A 38 -48.71 32.77 -15.27
C PHE A 38 -49.69 33.71 -14.57
N GLU A 39 -50.69 34.31 -15.25
CA GLU A 39 -51.69 35.21 -14.67
C GLU A 39 -52.53 34.51 -13.57
N ASP A 40 -53.00 33.26 -13.81
CA ASP A 40 -53.79 32.45 -12.89
C ASP A 40 -53.11 31.13 -12.51
N TYR A 41 -51.81 31.01 -12.72
CA TYR A 41 -51.09 29.77 -12.45
C TYR A 41 -50.72 29.63 -10.96
N ASN A 42 -51.11 28.50 -10.34
CA ASN A 42 -50.71 28.18 -8.99
C ASN A 42 -49.67 27.06 -9.01
N GLU A 43 -48.46 27.37 -8.54
CA GLU A 43 -47.28 26.48 -8.51
C GLU A 43 -47.34 25.41 -7.39
N ILE A 44 -48.26 25.58 -6.41
CA ILE A 44 -48.38 24.69 -5.26
C ILE A 44 -49.19 23.43 -5.61
N ILE A 45 -50.21 23.60 -6.49
CA ILE A 45 -51.19 22.56 -6.80
C ILE A 45 -50.77 21.70 -7.96
N ARG A 46 -50.85 20.37 -7.75
CA ARG A 46 -50.52 19.39 -8.81
C ARG A 46 -51.27 19.69 -10.13
N PRO A 47 -50.59 19.59 -11.28
CA PRO A 47 -51.17 19.94 -12.58
C PRO A 47 -51.98 18.78 -13.16
N VAL A 48 -53.08 18.39 -12.53
CA VAL A 48 -53.97 17.31 -12.96
C VAL A 48 -55.37 17.85 -13.21
N ALA A 49 -56.05 17.36 -14.24
CA ALA A 49 -57.42 17.74 -14.55
C ALA A 49 -58.40 17.15 -13.55
N ASN A 50 -58.19 15.88 -13.15
CA ASN A 50 -58.96 15.19 -12.11
C ASN A 50 -58.08 14.94 -10.88
N VAL A 51 -58.60 15.15 -9.71
CA VAL A 51 -57.87 14.98 -8.43
C VAL A 51 -57.41 13.53 -8.20
N SER A 52 -58.15 12.57 -8.79
CA SER A 52 -57.83 11.14 -8.73
C SER A 52 -56.66 10.71 -9.62
N ASP A 53 -56.30 11.51 -10.64
CA ASP A 53 -55.30 11.13 -11.60
C ASP A 53 -53.87 11.38 -11.04
N PRO A 54 -52.92 10.45 -11.26
CA PRO A 54 -51.55 10.69 -10.90
C PRO A 54 -50.86 11.61 -11.90
N VAL A 55 -49.88 12.39 -11.46
CA VAL A 55 -48.90 13.02 -12.35
C VAL A 55 -47.85 11.97 -12.72
N ILE A 56 -47.75 11.68 -14.03
CA ILE A 56 -46.73 10.74 -14.53
C ILE A 56 -45.44 11.52 -14.78
N ILE A 57 -44.38 11.13 -14.10
CA ILE A 57 -43.06 11.73 -14.22
C ILE A 57 -42.09 10.76 -14.87
N HIS A 58 -41.66 11.10 -16.08
CA HIS A 58 -40.56 10.39 -16.72
C HIS A 58 -39.25 10.86 -16.17
N PHE A 59 -38.50 9.94 -15.53
CA PHE A 59 -37.30 10.25 -14.77
C PHE A 59 -36.06 9.55 -15.35
N GLU A 60 -34.98 10.31 -15.53
CA GLU A 60 -33.68 9.83 -15.98
C GLU A 60 -32.59 10.55 -15.19
N VAL A 61 -31.54 9.80 -14.81
CA VAL A 61 -30.34 10.37 -14.22
C VAL A 61 -29.19 10.28 -15.21
N SER A 62 -28.54 11.42 -15.45
CA SER A 62 -27.27 11.49 -16.18
C SER A 62 -26.16 11.81 -15.20
N MET A 63 -25.06 11.05 -15.23
CA MET A 63 -23.91 11.31 -14.40
C MET A 63 -22.87 12.13 -15.16
N SER A 64 -22.48 13.26 -14.57
CA SER A 64 -21.39 14.09 -15.06
C SER A 64 -20.05 13.64 -14.49
N GLN A 65 -19.99 13.37 -13.19
CA GLN A 65 -18.75 13.01 -12.51
C GLN A 65 -19.00 12.21 -11.23
N LEU A 66 -18.16 11.20 -10.98
CA LEU A 66 -17.96 10.61 -9.67
C LEU A 66 -16.89 11.44 -8.95
N VAL A 67 -17.31 12.28 -8.01
CA VAL A 67 -16.45 13.27 -7.35
C VAL A 67 -15.53 12.58 -6.35
N LYS A 68 -16.13 11.76 -5.46
CA LYS A 68 -15.41 11.10 -4.36
C LYS A 68 -16.18 9.89 -3.86
N VAL A 69 -15.45 8.87 -3.47
CA VAL A 69 -15.94 7.78 -2.60
C VAL A 69 -15.23 7.93 -1.27
N ASP A 70 -15.99 8.12 -0.20
CA ASP A 70 -15.49 8.29 1.16
C ASP A 70 -15.72 7.00 1.93
N GLU A 71 -14.67 6.22 2.05
CA GLU A 71 -14.71 4.91 2.68
C GLU A 71 -14.92 5.03 4.20
N VAL A 72 -14.38 6.09 4.81
CA VAL A 72 -14.47 6.31 6.25
C VAL A 72 -15.91 6.65 6.66
N ASN A 73 -16.55 7.56 5.93
CA ASN A 73 -17.90 8.01 6.22
C ASN A 73 -18.98 7.20 5.50
N GLN A 74 -18.60 6.21 4.66
CA GLN A 74 -19.52 5.37 3.88
C GLN A 74 -20.42 6.21 2.96
N ILE A 75 -19.81 7.17 2.25
CA ILE A 75 -20.51 8.14 1.40
C ILE A 75 -19.92 8.11 -0.01
N MET A 76 -20.80 8.13 -1.00
CA MET A 76 -20.46 8.37 -2.39
C MET A 76 -20.96 9.76 -2.81
N GLU A 77 -20.05 10.61 -3.29
CA GLU A 77 -20.34 11.95 -3.78
C GLU A 77 -20.33 11.99 -5.31
N THR A 78 -21.46 12.36 -5.90
CA THR A 78 -21.66 12.33 -7.35
C THR A 78 -22.25 13.65 -7.86
N ASN A 79 -21.82 14.09 -9.03
CA ASN A 79 -22.42 15.21 -9.75
C ASN A 79 -23.37 14.64 -10.81
N LEU A 80 -24.66 14.91 -10.64
CA LEU A 80 -25.73 14.33 -11.45
C LEU A 80 -26.60 15.43 -12.07
N TRP A 81 -27.23 15.08 -13.17
CA TRP A 81 -28.28 15.84 -13.78
C TRP A 81 -29.57 15.02 -13.73
N LEU A 82 -30.59 15.55 -13.04
CA LEU A 82 -31.88 14.88 -12.87
C LEU A 82 -32.84 15.34 -13.96
N LYS A 83 -33.04 14.57 -14.99
CA LYS A 83 -34.01 14.87 -16.02
C LYS A 83 -35.39 14.38 -15.60
N GLN A 84 -36.32 15.33 -15.50
CA GLN A 84 -37.70 15.11 -15.09
C GLN A 84 -38.61 15.68 -16.18
N ILE A 85 -39.52 14.86 -16.70
CA ILE A 85 -40.47 15.23 -17.72
C ILE A 85 -41.88 14.88 -17.24
N TRP A 86 -42.77 15.86 -17.23
CA TRP A 86 -44.17 15.69 -16.91
C TRP A 86 -45.06 16.51 -17.80
N ASN A 87 -46.38 16.32 -17.74
CA ASN A 87 -47.34 17.11 -18.50
C ASN A 87 -48.13 18.03 -17.57
N ASP A 88 -48.15 19.32 -17.87
CA ASP A 88 -48.95 20.32 -17.20
C ASP A 88 -50.01 20.84 -18.14
N TYR A 89 -51.27 20.48 -17.90
CA TYR A 89 -52.39 20.85 -18.74
C TYR A 89 -52.65 22.35 -18.77
N LYS A 90 -52.23 23.12 -17.75
CA LYS A 90 -52.41 24.57 -17.60
C LYS A 90 -51.39 25.35 -18.45
N LEU A 91 -50.25 24.76 -18.77
CA LEU A 91 -49.16 25.40 -19.51
C LEU A 91 -49.20 25.05 -21.02
N LYS A 92 -50.40 25.04 -21.59
CA LYS A 92 -50.62 24.78 -23.03
C LYS A 92 -50.91 26.07 -23.77
N TRP A 93 -50.38 26.19 -24.98
CA TRP A 93 -50.68 27.29 -25.87
C TRP A 93 -50.67 26.87 -27.34
N ASN A 94 -51.23 27.72 -28.21
CA ASN A 94 -51.14 27.53 -29.66
C ASN A 94 -50.00 28.38 -30.21
N PRO A 95 -48.99 27.79 -30.85
CA PRO A 95 -47.82 28.54 -31.37
C PRO A 95 -48.20 29.64 -32.35
N SER A 96 -49.28 29.45 -33.13
CA SER A 96 -49.74 30.43 -34.13
C SER A 96 -50.10 31.78 -33.50
N ASP A 97 -50.61 31.82 -32.26
CA ASP A 97 -51.02 33.02 -31.56
C ASP A 97 -49.86 33.84 -31.00
N TYR A 98 -48.67 33.19 -30.91
CA TYR A 98 -47.48 33.77 -30.30
C TYR A 98 -46.27 33.73 -31.24
N GLY A 99 -46.48 34.05 -32.49
CA GLY A 99 -45.40 34.19 -33.47
C GLY A 99 -44.64 32.91 -33.83
N GLY A 100 -45.28 31.73 -33.64
CA GLY A 100 -44.68 30.44 -33.95
C GLY A 100 -43.81 29.89 -32.78
N THR A 101 -43.94 30.42 -31.57
CA THR A 101 -43.16 29.96 -30.41
C THR A 101 -43.60 28.58 -29.97
N GLU A 102 -42.76 27.54 -30.21
CA GLU A 102 -43.03 26.15 -29.81
C GLU A 102 -42.48 25.80 -28.41
N PHE A 103 -41.43 26.49 -27.99
CA PHE A 103 -40.74 26.23 -26.73
C PHE A 103 -40.51 27.55 -25.98
N MET A 104 -40.64 27.48 -24.65
CA MET A 104 -40.31 28.58 -23.73
C MET A 104 -39.47 28.11 -22.58
N ARG A 105 -38.48 28.89 -22.14
CA ARG A 105 -37.70 28.61 -20.93
C ARG A 105 -38.14 29.52 -19.81
N VAL A 106 -38.64 28.90 -18.72
CA VAL A 106 -39.15 29.61 -17.54
C VAL A 106 -38.36 29.25 -16.31
N PRO A 107 -38.22 30.17 -15.33
CA PRO A 107 -37.64 29.82 -14.03
C PRO A 107 -38.43 28.68 -13.37
N ALA A 108 -37.74 27.63 -12.91
CA ALA A 108 -38.40 26.48 -12.30
C ALA A 108 -39.16 26.84 -11.02
N GLN A 109 -38.82 27.97 -10.40
CA GLN A 109 -39.50 28.48 -9.20
C GLN A 109 -40.94 28.93 -9.46
N LYS A 110 -41.30 29.24 -10.71
CA LYS A 110 -42.63 29.72 -11.12
C LYS A 110 -43.58 28.61 -11.55
N ILE A 111 -43.12 27.36 -11.58
CA ILE A 111 -43.94 26.23 -11.99
C ILE A 111 -44.02 25.20 -10.88
N TRP A 112 -45.04 24.38 -10.90
CA TRP A 112 -45.13 23.21 -10.06
C TRP A 112 -43.97 22.26 -10.38
N LYS A 113 -43.33 21.72 -9.36
CA LYS A 113 -42.26 20.75 -9.45
C LYS A 113 -42.57 19.53 -8.60
N PRO A 114 -42.23 18.32 -9.06
CA PRO A 114 -42.27 17.15 -8.21
C PRO A 114 -41.20 17.23 -7.12
N ASP A 115 -41.51 16.76 -5.94
CA ASP A 115 -40.65 16.73 -4.75
C ASP A 115 -39.78 15.47 -4.70
N ILE A 116 -39.08 15.17 -5.80
CA ILE A 116 -38.21 14.01 -5.88
C ILE A 116 -36.92 14.28 -5.12
N VAL A 117 -36.62 13.42 -4.15
CA VAL A 117 -35.42 13.46 -3.31
C VAL A 117 -34.63 12.16 -3.36
N LEU A 118 -33.38 12.22 -2.95
CA LEU A 118 -32.56 11.04 -2.72
C LEU A 118 -32.85 10.48 -1.33
N TYR A 119 -33.50 9.29 -1.24
CA TYR A 119 -33.91 8.69 0.04
C TYR A 119 -32.72 8.28 0.92
N ASN A 120 -31.64 7.82 0.33
CA ASN A 120 -30.43 7.46 1.05
C ASN A 120 -29.38 8.59 1.08
N ASN A 121 -29.84 9.83 1.17
CA ASN A 121 -28.95 10.99 1.33
C ASN A 121 -28.21 10.92 2.68
N ALA A 122 -26.89 11.13 2.65
CA ALA A 122 -26.03 11.09 3.83
C ALA A 122 -25.86 12.47 4.51
N VAL A 123 -26.23 13.55 3.83
CA VAL A 123 -26.09 14.94 4.30
C VAL A 123 -27.47 15.62 4.29
N GLY A 124 -27.73 16.49 5.28
CA GLY A 124 -29.06 17.01 5.56
C GLY A 124 -29.76 17.85 4.48
N ASP A 125 -29.10 18.22 3.40
CA ASP A 125 -29.70 18.98 2.32
C ASP A 125 -30.31 18.05 1.27
N PHE A 126 -31.65 17.93 1.29
CA PHE A 126 -32.39 17.01 0.41
C PHE A 126 -32.87 17.67 -0.89
N GLN A 127 -32.88 19.00 -0.95
CA GLN A 127 -33.48 19.73 -2.05
C GLN A 127 -32.46 19.99 -3.16
N VAL A 128 -32.94 19.86 -4.39
CA VAL A 128 -32.19 20.21 -5.59
C VAL A 128 -32.33 21.72 -5.86
N ASP A 129 -31.24 22.40 -6.26
CA ASP A 129 -31.27 23.84 -6.56
C ASP A 129 -32.22 24.12 -7.76
N ASP A 130 -33.23 24.90 -7.51
CA ASP A 130 -34.30 25.25 -8.47
C ASP A 130 -34.04 26.54 -9.26
N LYS A 131 -32.83 27.09 -9.18
CA LYS A 131 -32.44 28.31 -9.95
C LYS A 131 -32.36 28.07 -11.46
N THR A 132 -32.32 26.82 -11.89
CA THR A 132 -32.27 26.47 -13.31
C THR A 132 -33.63 26.63 -13.97
N LYS A 133 -33.62 26.91 -15.29
CA LYS A 133 -34.86 27.09 -16.07
C LYS A 133 -35.40 25.73 -16.54
N ALA A 134 -36.71 25.57 -16.50
CA ALA A 134 -37.39 24.46 -17.13
C ALA A 134 -37.75 24.84 -18.59
N LEU A 135 -37.80 23.84 -19.46
CA LEU A 135 -38.23 23.95 -20.84
C LEU A 135 -39.72 23.56 -20.91
N LEU A 136 -40.55 24.51 -21.30
CA LEU A 136 -41.97 24.29 -21.60
C LEU A 136 -42.13 24.09 -23.09
N LYS A 137 -42.92 23.11 -23.49
CA LYS A 137 -43.38 22.88 -24.87
C LYS A 137 -44.85 23.26 -25.00
N TYR A 138 -45.27 23.75 -26.18
CA TYR A 138 -46.65 24.17 -26.44
C TYR A 138 -47.72 23.12 -26.12
N THR A 139 -47.33 21.83 -26.11
CA THR A 139 -48.18 20.68 -25.71
C THR A 139 -48.48 20.60 -24.24
N GLY A 140 -47.81 21.43 -23.39
CA GLY A 140 -47.85 21.36 -21.94
C GLY A 140 -46.82 20.40 -21.35
N GLU A 141 -45.93 19.84 -22.17
CA GLU A 141 -44.81 19.05 -21.66
C GLU A 141 -43.76 19.95 -21.02
N VAL A 142 -43.40 19.63 -19.79
CA VAL A 142 -42.38 20.33 -18.99
C VAL A 142 -41.17 19.45 -18.90
N THR A 143 -40.02 19.92 -19.28
CA THR A 143 -38.75 19.26 -19.09
C THR A 143 -37.88 20.10 -18.15
N TRP A 144 -37.53 19.55 -17.00
CA TRP A 144 -36.60 20.17 -16.03
C TRP A 144 -35.42 19.26 -15.76
N MET A 145 -34.21 19.83 -15.85
CA MET A 145 -32.96 19.10 -15.71
C MET A 145 -31.96 19.88 -14.85
N PRO A 146 -32.18 19.91 -13.54
CA PRO A 146 -31.27 20.56 -12.61
C PRO A 146 -29.99 19.76 -12.42
N PRO A 147 -28.81 20.42 -12.37
CA PRO A 147 -27.59 19.83 -11.87
C PRO A 147 -27.62 19.80 -10.34
N ALA A 148 -27.10 18.72 -9.74
CA ALA A 148 -26.99 18.63 -8.30
C ALA A 148 -25.82 17.72 -7.90
N ILE A 149 -25.21 18.04 -6.75
CA ILE A 149 -24.23 17.19 -6.10
C ILE A 149 -24.94 16.39 -5.02
N PHE A 150 -24.91 15.07 -5.15
CA PHE A 150 -25.51 14.16 -4.21
C PHE A 150 -24.44 13.43 -3.38
N LYS A 151 -24.73 13.30 -2.10
CA LYS A 151 -23.94 12.52 -1.13
C LYS A 151 -24.75 11.34 -0.66
N SER A 152 -24.69 10.24 -1.38
CA SER A 152 -25.47 9.05 -1.07
C SER A 152 -24.74 8.16 -0.07
N SER A 153 -25.50 7.60 0.90
CA SER A 153 -24.99 6.56 1.79
C SER A 153 -24.72 5.30 1.00
N CYS A 154 -23.51 4.78 1.10
CA CYS A 154 -23.10 3.56 0.43
C CYS A 154 -22.29 2.69 1.38
N LYS A 155 -22.70 1.43 1.57
CA LYS A 155 -21.91 0.47 2.32
C LYS A 155 -20.70 0.05 1.49
N ILE A 156 -19.53 0.51 1.88
CA ILE A 156 -18.26 0.20 1.20
C ILE A 156 -17.67 -1.07 1.81
N ASP A 157 -17.32 -2.02 0.97
CA ASP A 157 -16.63 -3.26 1.35
C ASP A 157 -15.15 -3.16 0.99
N VAL A 158 -14.30 -3.08 2.01
CA VAL A 158 -12.85 -2.93 1.87
C VAL A 158 -12.07 -4.23 2.02
N THR A 159 -12.75 -5.37 2.03
CA THR A 159 -12.14 -6.70 2.23
C THR A 159 -10.94 -6.92 1.31
N TYR A 160 -11.09 -6.63 0.03
CA TYR A 160 -10.06 -6.84 -0.99
C TYR A 160 -9.34 -5.56 -1.41
N PHE A 161 -9.36 -4.52 -0.58
CA PHE A 161 -8.64 -3.28 -0.87
C PHE A 161 -7.16 -3.56 -1.19
N PRO A 162 -6.56 -2.99 -2.25
CA PRO A 162 -7.11 -2.02 -3.20
C PRO A 162 -7.70 -2.62 -4.51
N PHE A 163 -8.02 -3.90 -4.53
CA PHE A 163 -8.61 -4.61 -5.68
C PHE A 163 -10.13 -4.76 -5.55
N ASP A 164 -10.76 -3.82 -4.87
CA ASP A 164 -12.16 -3.86 -4.46
C ASP A 164 -13.13 -3.42 -5.55
N TYR A 165 -14.34 -3.97 -5.45
CA TYR A 165 -15.53 -3.62 -6.23
C TYR A 165 -16.58 -3.10 -5.27
N GLN A 166 -17.25 -2.00 -5.64
CA GLN A 166 -18.30 -1.41 -4.82
C GLN A 166 -19.61 -1.39 -5.60
N ASN A 167 -20.71 -1.58 -4.89
CA ASN A 167 -22.06 -1.41 -5.41
C ASN A 167 -22.78 -0.34 -4.58
N CYS A 168 -22.78 0.87 -5.08
CA CYS A 168 -23.44 2.00 -4.45
C CYS A 168 -24.79 2.25 -5.11
N THR A 169 -25.84 2.30 -4.32
CA THR A 169 -27.18 2.55 -4.80
C THR A 169 -27.61 4.00 -4.53
N MET A 170 -28.37 4.57 -5.45
CA MET A 170 -29.02 5.87 -5.30
C MET A 170 -30.51 5.67 -5.52
N LYS A 171 -31.29 5.95 -4.49
CA LYS A 171 -32.73 5.72 -4.45
C LYS A 171 -33.49 7.05 -4.51
N PHE A 172 -34.17 7.32 -5.63
CA PHE A 172 -34.94 8.53 -5.87
C PHE A 172 -36.44 8.26 -5.78
N GLY A 173 -37.18 9.14 -5.11
CA GLY A 173 -38.61 9.04 -4.99
C GLY A 173 -39.24 10.33 -4.50
N SER A 174 -40.57 10.48 -4.64
CA SER A 174 -41.28 11.59 -4.05
C SER A 174 -41.32 11.46 -2.51
N TRP A 175 -41.04 12.57 -1.82
CA TRP A 175 -41.08 12.58 -0.35
C TRP A 175 -42.51 12.60 0.21
N SER A 176 -43.40 13.35 -0.44
CA SER A 176 -44.73 13.61 0.11
C SER A 176 -45.86 12.84 -0.57
N TYR A 177 -45.67 12.39 -1.83
CA TYR A 177 -46.75 11.81 -2.61
C TYR A 177 -46.59 10.32 -2.81
N ASP A 178 -47.70 9.61 -2.68
CA ASP A 178 -47.87 8.20 -2.99
C ASP A 178 -48.04 7.95 -4.50
N LYS A 179 -48.04 6.69 -4.90
CA LYS A 179 -48.21 6.26 -6.30
C LYS A 179 -49.55 6.73 -6.91
N ALA A 180 -50.60 6.88 -6.12
CA ALA A 180 -51.91 7.37 -6.59
C ALA A 180 -51.89 8.86 -6.96
N LYS A 181 -50.86 9.60 -6.53
CA LYS A 181 -50.71 11.04 -6.78
C LYS A 181 -49.55 11.37 -7.70
N ILE A 182 -48.43 10.68 -7.59
CA ILE A 182 -47.26 10.79 -8.47
C ILE A 182 -46.79 9.39 -8.84
N ASP A 183 -46.74 9.07 -10.11
CA ASP A 183 -46.11 7.84 -10.60
C ASP A 183 -44.82 8.14 -11.36
N LEU A 184 -43.77 7.38 -11.05
CA LEU A 184 -42.46 7.50 -11.67
C LEU A 184 -42.33 6.49 -12.81
N VAL A 185 -41.86 6.94 -13.96
CA VAL A 185 -41.54 6.11 -15.12
C VAL A 185 -40.07 6.27 -15.45
N LEU A 186 -39.33 5.17 -15.40
CA LEU A 186 -37.90 5.15 -15.72
C LEU A 186 -37.71 5.32 -17.23
N ILE A 187 -36.88 6.28 -17.63
CA ILE A 187 -36.42 6.47 -19.02
C ILE A 187 -35.17 5.62 -19.21
N GLY A 188 -35.26 4.60 -20.07
CA GLY A 188 -34.14 3.69 -20.29
C GLY A 188 -33.98 2.64 -19.18
N SER A 189 -32.95 1.81 -19.28
CA SER A 189 -32.65 0.72 -18.33
C SER A 189 -31.39 0.97 -17.48
N SER A 190 -30.70 2.06 -17.72
CA SER A 190 -29.46 2.42 -17.04
C SER A 190 -29.29 3.94 -16.94
N MET A 191 -28.43 4.36 -16.02
CA MET A 191 -28.00 5.74 -15.92
C MET A 191 -27.30 6.17 -17.22
N ASN A 192 -27.53 7.42 -17.64
CA ASN A 192 -26.89 7.98 -18.82
C ASN A 192 -25.46 8.43 -18.49
N LEU A 193 -24.47 7.82 -19.14
CA LEU A 193 -23.04 8.07 -18.94
C LEU A 193 -22.38 8.76 -20.16
N LYS A 194 -23.16 9.31 -21.10
CA LYS A 194 -22.60 9.92 -22.34
C LYS A 194 -21.67 11.09 -22.07
N ASP A 195 -21.99 11.88 -21.07
CA ASP A 195 -21.22 13.08 -20.68
C ASP A 195 -20.40 12.84 -19.39
N TYR A 196 -20.12 11.57 -19.07
CA TYR A 196 -19.36 11.20 -17.88
C TYR A 196 -17.87 11.51 -18.04
N TRP A 197 -17.29 12.24 -17.08
CA TRP A 197 -15.86 12.45 -16.95
C TRP A 197 -15.25 11.32 -16.13
N GLU A 198 -14.33 10.60 -16.74
CA GLU A 198 -13.68 9.45 -16.11
C GLU A 198 -12.94 9.86 -14.83
N SER A 199 -13.14 9.08 -13.78
CA SER A 199 -12.41 9.23 -12.52
C SER A 199 -11.01 8.62 -12.66
N GLY A 200 -10.01 9.28 -12.10
CA GLY A 200 -8.64 8.73 -12.02
C GLY A 200 -8.48 7.59 -11.02
N GLU A 201 -9.48 7.35 -10.16
CA GLU A 201 -9.43 6.35 -9.09
C GLU A 201 -10.43 5.20 -9.29
N TRP A 202 -11.60 5.49 -9.89
CA TRP A 202 -12.69 4.53 -10.05
C TRP A 202 -13.12 4.39 -11.50
N ALA A 203 -13.32 3.15 -11.94
CA ALA A 203 -13.93 2.83 -13.22
C ALA A 203 -15.37 2.36 -12.99
N ILE A 204 -16.33 2.95 -13.74
CA ILE A 204 -17.73 2.49 -13.73
C ILE A 204 -17.83 1.26 -14.63
N ILE A 205 -18.39 0.17 -14.09
CA ILE A 205 -18.60 -1.08 -14.83
C ILE A 205 -19.98 -1.08 -15.46
N LYS A 206 -21.01 -0.80 -14.65
CA LYS A 206 -22.42 -0.74 -15.06
C LYS A 206 -23.20 0.15 -14.07
N ALA A 207 -24.29 0.72 -14.55
CA ALA A 207 -25.16 1.57 -13.76
C ALA A 207 -26.63 1.33 -14.10
N PRO A 208 -27.19 0.11 -13.85
CA PRO A 208 -28.58 -0.19 -14.13
C PRO A 208 -29.52 0.60 -13.22
N GLY A 209 -30.70 0.91 -13.75
CA GLY A 209 -31.78 1.54 -13.02
C GLY A 209 -33.00 0.63 -12.94
N TYR A 210 -33.66 0.61 -11.81
CA TYR A 210 -34.85 -0.19 -11.54
C TYR A 210 -35.93 0.66 -10.88
N LYS A 211 -37.17 0.46 -11.30
CA LYS A 211 -38.34 1.00 -10.61
C LYS A 211 -38.86 -0.02 -9.61
N HIS A 212 -39.17 0.43 -8.39
CA HIS A 212 -39.81 -0.36 -7.36
C HIS A 212 -41.08 0.34 -6.89
N ASP A 213 -42.06 -0.44 -6.53
CA ASP A 213 -43.28 0.00 -5.87
C ASP A 213 -43.27 -0.61 -4.47
N ILE A 214 -42.96 0.22 -3.45
CA ILE A 214 -42.72 -0.24 -2.09
C ILE A 214 -43.89 0.15 -1.19
N LYS A 215 -44.41 -0.82 -0.43
CA LYS A 215 -45.31 -0.57 0.69
C LYS A 215 -44.51 -0.57 1.97
N TYR A 216 -44.50 0.56 2.66
CA TYR A 216 -43.84 0.68 3.95
C TYR A 216 -44.77 0.25 5.10
N ASN A 217 -44.18 -0.26 6.19
CA ASN A 217 -44.95 -0.74 7.35
C ASN A 217 -45.71 0.38 8.09
N CYS A 218 -45.34 1.63 7.85
CA CYS A 218 -45.99 2.80 8.47
C CYS A 218 -47.34 3.16 7.87
N CYS A 219 -47.57 2.75 6.60
CA CYS A 219 -48.55 3.37 5.75
C CYS A 219 -49.27 2.33 4.89
N GLU A 220 -50.52 2.62 4.50
CA GLU A 220 -51.25 1.71 3.58
C GLU A 220 -50.93 1.97 2.11
N GLU A 221 -50.42 3.17 1.83
CA GLU A 221 -50.10 3.64 0.49
C GLU A 221 -48.82 3.00 -0.06
N ILE A 222 -48.76 2.93 -1.38
CA ILE A 222 -47.57 2.44 -2.13
C ILE A 222 -46.78 3.65 -2.61
N TYR A 223 -45.47 3.64 -2.40
CA TYR A 223 -44.57 4.69 -2.85
C TYR A 223 -43.66 4.16 -3.96
N PRO A 224 -43.67 4.79 -5.15
CA PRO A 224 -42.79 4.42 -6.23
C PRO A 224 -41.39 5.01 -5.98
N ASP A 225 -40.35 4.21 -6.23
CA ASP A 225 -38.99 4.70 -6.29
C ASP A 225 -38.25 4.22 -7.55
N ILE A 226 -37.22 4.96 -7.91
CA ILE A 226 -36.27 4.55 -8.93
C ILE A 226 -34.90 4.45 -8.27
N THR A 227 -34.33 3.25 -8.30
CA THR A 227 -33.02 2.95 -7.72
C THR A 227 -32.01 2.69 -8.82
N TYR A 228 -30.96 3.46 -8.85
CA TYR A 228 -29.79 3.21 -9.70
C TYR A 228 -28.70 2.50 -8.88
N SER A 229 -28.17 1.42 -9.39
CA SER A 229 -27.07 0.65 -8.78
C SER A 229 -25.81 0.91 -9.55
N LEU A 230 -24.90 1.69 -8.94
CA LEU A 230 -23.61 2.02 -9.55
C LEU A 230 -22.55 1.00 -9.14
N TYR A 231 -22.13 0.17 -10.09
CA TYR A 231 -21.06 -0.80 -9.90
C TYR A 231 -19.74 -0.16 -10.33
N ILE A 232 -18.87 0.07 -9.37
CA ILE A 232 -17.57 0.71 -9.58
C ILE A 232 -16.44 -0.22 -9.15
N ARG A 233 -15.30 -0.11 -9.83
CA ARG A 233 -14.06 -0.83 -9.55
C ARG A 233 -12.94 0.16 -9.33
N ARG A 234 -12.17 -0.04 -8.28
CA ARG A 234 -10.98 0.78 -8.02
C ARG A 234 -9.88 0.52 -9.04
N LEU A 235 -9.17 1.58 -9.45
CA LEU A 235 -7.98 1.50 -10.27
C LEU A 235 -6.77 1.35 -9.32
N PRO A 236 -6.17 0.14 -9.22
CA PRO A 236 -5.24 -0.17 -8.13
C PRO A 236 -3.82 0.34 -8.35
N LEU A 237 -3.49 0.95 -9.52
CA LEU A 237 -2.12 1.27 -9.91
C LEU A 237 -1.40 2.16 -8.89
N PHE A 238 -2.06 3.21 -8.41
CA PHE A 238 -1.50 4.13 -7.42
C PHE A 238 -1.15 3.40 -6.12
N TYR A 239 -2.09 2.60 -5.61
CA TYR A 239 -1.90 1.83 -4.37
C TYR A 239 -0.89 0.70 -4.54
N THR A 240 -0.83 0.09 -5.72
CA THR A 240 0.17 -0.94 -6.03
C THR A 240 1.58 -0.38 -5.96
N ILE A 241 1.84 0.76 -6.59
CA ILE A 241 3.16 1.37 -6.63
C ILE A 241 3.55 1.96 -5.28
N ASN A 242 2.66 2.69 -4.62
CA ASN A 242 3.01 3.47 -3.43
C ASN A 242 2.81 2.70 -2.11
N LEU A 243 1.99 1.66 -2.08
CA LEU A 243 1.68 0.90 -0.88
C LEU A 243 2.19 -0.54 -0.97
N ILE A 244 1.77 -1.31 -1.98
CA ILE A 244 2.06 -2.75 -2.05
C ILE A 244 3.54 -3.00 -2.31
N ILE A 245 4.14 -2.37 -3.32
CA ILE A 245 5.55 -2.59 -3.67
C ILE A 245 6.48 -2.25 -2.50
N PRO A 246 6.41 -1.08 -1.84
CA PRO A 246 7.26 -0.78 -0.68
C PRO A 246 7.06 -1.79 0.46
N CYS A 247 5.83 -2.20 0.72
CA CYS A 247 5.52 -3.19 1.75
C CYS A 247 6.19 -4.55 1.45
N LEU A 248 6.14 -5.02 0.20
CA LEU A 248 6.81 -6.24 -0.24
C LEU A 248 8.33 -6.13 -0.13
N LEU A 249 8.91 -4.98 -0.49
CA LEU A 249 10.35 -4.74 -0.33
C LEU A 249 10.78 -4.77 1.13
N ILE A 250 10.03 -4.14 2.02
CA ILE A 250 10.30 -4.19 3.47
C ILE A 250 10.18 -5.63 3.99
N SER A 251 9.17 -6.38 3.55
CA SER A 251 9.01 -7.79 3.92
C SER A 251 10.18 -8.65 3.44
N PHE A 252 10.74 -8.37 2.27
CA PHE A 252 11.93 -9.05 1.76
C PHE A 252 13.18 -8.73 2.59
N LEU A 253 13.28 -7.51 3.15
CA LEU A 253 14.40 -7.15 4.03
C LEU A 253 14.44 -7.98 5.31
N THR A 254 13.30 -8.49 5.80
CA THR A 254 13.30 -9.40 6.96
C THR A 254 14.03 -10.70 6.70
N VAL A 255 13.95 -11.21 5.48
CA VAL A 255 14.66 -12.42 5.06
C VAL A 255 16.16 -12.16 5.00
N LEU A 256 16.55 -10.97 4.54
CA LEU A 256 17.95 -10.56 4.39
C LEU A 256 18.71 -10.54 5.73
N VAL A 257 18.03 -10.33 6.85
CA VAL A 257 18.61 -10.39 8.20
C VAL A 257 19.35 -11.70 8.44
N PHE A 258 18.78 -12.84 8.02
CA PHE A 258 19.38 -14.16 8.18
C PHE A 258 20.53 -14.45 7.20
N TYR A 259 20.63 -13.66 6.12
CA TYR A 259 21.76 -13.73 5.21
C TYR A 259 22.98 -12.98 5.71
N LEU A 260 22.79 -11.95 6.53
CA LEU A 260 23.85 -11.11 7.07
C LEU A 260 24.74 -11.92 8.04
N PRO A 261 26.07 -11.81 7.96
CA PRO A 261 26.95 -12.51 8.92
C PRO A 261 26.81 -11.91 10.33
N SER A 262 26.86 -12.78 11.35
CA SER A 262 26.67 -12.36 12.76
C SER A 262 27.80 -11.48 13.30
N ASP A 263 28.97 -11.53 12.68
CA ASP A 263 30.14 -10.69 13.05
C ASP A 263 29.93 -9.20 12.75
N CYS A 264 28.99 -8.84 11.85
CA CYS A 264 28.71 -7.43 11.49
C CYS A 264 28.12 -6.59 12.62
N GLY A 265 27.47 -7.21 13.61
CA GLY A 265 26.81 -6.50 14.72
C GLY A 265 25.52 -5.75 14.36
N GLU A 266 25.19 -5.57 13.08
CA GLU A 266 24.07 -4.72 12.58
C GLU A 266 22.75 -5.48 12.36
N LYS A 267 22.70 -6.78 12.66
CA LYS A 267 21.47 -7.58 12.47
C LYS A 267 20.27 -7.05 13.24
N VAL A 268 20.49 -6.68 14.50
CA VAL A 268 19.43 -6.17 15.38
C VAL A 268 18.94 -4.81 14.91
N THR A 269 19.85 -3.94 14.52
CA THR A 269 19.55 -2.60 13.97
C THR A 269 18.68 -2.70 12.73
N LEU A 270 19.00 -3.62 11.82
CA LEU A 270 18.20 -3.88 10.62
C LEU A 270 16.80 -4.37 10.97
N CYS A 271 16.67 -5.34 11.90
CA CYS A 271 15.37 -5.82 12.34
C CYS A 271 14.49 -4.72 12.93
N ILE A 272 15.05 -3.88 13.79
CA ILE A 272 14.31 -2.78 14.44
C ILE A 272 13.87 -1.75 13.39
N SER A 273 14.72 -1.40 12.43
CA SER A 273 14.37 -0.46 11.37
C SER A 273 13.24 -0.98 10.46
N VAL A 274 13.25 -2.27 10.15
CA VAL A 274 12.16 -2.93 9.40
C VAL A 274 10.86 -2.92 10.20
N LEU A 275 10.91 -3.24 11.50
CA LEU A 275 9.73 -3.20 12.37
C LEU A 275 9.14 -1.79 12.44
N LEU A 276 9.99 -0.76 12.61
CA LEU A 276 9.56 0.64 12.63
C LEU A 276 8.91 1.03 11.30
N SER A 277 9.50 0.65 10.17
CA SER A 277 8.93 0.91 8.85
C SER A 277 7.55 0.28 8.68
N LEU A 278 7.37 -0.98 9.08
CA LEU A 278 6.07 -1.66 9.02
C LEU A 278 5.02 -1.01 9.92
N THR A 279 5.40 -0.55 11.12
CA THR A 279 4.45 0.15 12.01
C THR A 279 3.99 1.47 11.42
N VAL A 280 4.87 2.22 10.75
CA VAL A 280 4.51 3.46 10.04
C VAL A 280 3.56 3.14 8.89
N PHE A 281 3.82 2.09 8.11
CA PHE A 281 2.90 1.66 7.04
C PHE A 281 1.52 1.27 7.57
N LEU A 282 1.47 0.58 8.71
CA LEU A 282 0.20 0.23 9.35
C LEU A 282 -0.60 1.48 9.74
N LEU A 283 0.07 2.51 10.28
CA LEU A 283 -0.57 3.79 10.61
C LEU A 283 -1.14 4.49 9.36
N VAL A 284 -0.37 4.54 8.26
CA VAL A 284 -0.85 5.12 7.00
C VAL A 284 -2.10 4.41 6.48
N ILE A 285 -2.14 3.09 6.59
CA ILE A 285 -3.30 2.30 6.16
C ILE A 285 -4.51 2.57 7.05
N THR A 286 -4.34 2.68 8.38
CA THR A 286 -5.45 2.97 9.29
C THR A 286 -6.05 4.36 9.06
N GLU A 287 -5.33 5.31 8.50
CA GLU A 287 -5.85 6.62 8.10
C GLU A 287 -6.63 6.56 6.77
N THR A 288 -6.27 5.63 5.88
CA THR A 288 -6.86 5.53 4.53
C THR A 288 -8.13 4.67 4.51
N ILE A 289 -8.22 3.68 5.38
CA ILE A 289 -9.30 2.70 5.39
C ILE A 289 -10.26 2.99 6.56
N PRO A 290 -11.58 2.83 6.36
CA PRO A 290 -12.55 3.06 7.43
C PRO A 290 -12.30 2.15 8.61
N SER A 291 -12.36 2.71 9.81
CA SER A 291 -12.28 1.98 11.07
C SER A 291 -13.55 1.17 11.32
N THR A 292 -13.81 0.16 10.47
CA THR A 292 -14.91 -0.76 10.66
C THR A 292 -14.43 -1.99 11.41
N SER A 293 -15.14 -2.36 12.48
CA SER A 293 -14.87 -3.59 13.23
C SER A 293 -15.38 -4.86 12.53
N LEU A 294 -16.04 -4.72 11.37
CA LEU A 294 -16.71 -5.81 10.68
C LEU A 294 -15.76 -6.62 9.79
N VAL A 295 -14.79 -5.97 9.16
CA VAL A 295 -13.89 -6.59 8.21
C VAL A 295 -12.51 -5.97 8.30
N ILE A 296 -11.47 -6.78 8.36
CA ILE A 296 -10.08 -6.33 8.26
C ILE A 296 -9.69 -6.40 6.77
N PRO A 297 -9.17 -5.31 6.18
CA PRO A 297 -8.69 -5.33 4.81
C PRO A 297 -7.55 -6.32 4.62
N LEU A 298 -7.52 -7.00 3.48
CA LEU A 298 -6.49 -7.99 3.15
C LEU A 298 -5.06 -7.47 3.33
N ILE A 299 -4.81 -6.23 2.94
CA ILE A 299 -3.50 -5.58 3.13
C ILE A 299 -3.16 -5.39 4.62
N GLY A 300 -4.17 -5.11 5.46
CA GLY A 300 -4.01 -5.00 6.91
C GLY A 300 -3.65 -6.33 7.55
N GLU A 301 -4.28 -7.43 7.14
CA GLU A 301 -3.95 -8.78 7.58
C GLU A 301 -2.51 -9.16 7.19
N TYR A 302 -2.11 -8.84 5.96
CA TYR A 302 -0.76 -9.08 5.49
C TYR A 302 0.29 -8.30 6.31
N LEU A 303 0.03 -7.02 6.62
CA LEU A 303 0.94 -6.22 7.45
C LEU A 303 1.02 -6.72 8.90
N LEU A 304 -0.11 -7.10 9.48
CA LEU A 304 -0.13 -7.68 10.82
C LEU A 304 0.67 -8.99 10.87
N PHE A 305 0.45 -9.86 9.89
CA PHE A 305 1.20 -11.09 9.73
C PHE A 305 2.70 -10.82 9.60
N THR A 306 3.14 -9.92 8.72
CA THR A 306 4.55 -9.58 8.54
C THR A 306 5.14 -8.96 9.80
N MET A 307 4.41 -8.14 10.55
CA MET A 307 4.86 -7.55 11.81
C MET A 307 5.14 -8.62 12.87
N ILE A 308 4.27 -9.65 12.99
CA ILE A 308 4.49 -10.80 13.88
C ILE A 308 5.75 -11.55 13.46
N PHE A 309 5.94 -11.78 12.16
CA PHE A 309 7.12 -12.45 11.63
C PHE A 309 8.42 -11.66 11.86
N VAL A 310 8.39 -10.34 11.70
CA VAL A 310 9.54 -9.47 12.02
C VAL A 310 9.88 -9.56 13.50
N THR A 311 8.88 -9.51 14.38
CA THR A 311 9.09 -9.66 15.83
C THR A 311 9.72 -11.01 16.16
N LEU A 312 9.22 -12.09 15.55
CA LEU A 312 9.80 -13.42 15.69
C LEU A 312 11.25 -13.46 15.18
N SER A 313 11.54 -12.78 14.05
CA SER A 313 12.91 -12.71 13.51
C SER A 313 13.87 -12.00 14.46
N ILE A 314 13.41 -10.99 15.19
CA ILE A 314 14.22 -10.30 16.21
C ILE A 314 14.58 -11.28 17.34
N VAL A 315 13.59 -12.02 17.86
CA VAL A 315 13.81 -12.99 18.92
C VAL A 315 14.82 -14.07 18.49
N ILE A 316 14.63 -14.60 17.27
CA ILE A 316 15.55 -15.59 16.70
C ILE A 316 16.95 -14.99 16.52
N THR A 317 17.06 -13.77 16.00
CA THR A 317 18.35 -13.10 15.80
C THR A 317 19.10 -12.91 17.13
N VAL A 318 18.41 -12.49 18.18
CA VAL A 318 19.01 -12.39 19.53
C VAL A 318 19.48 -13.75 20.04
N PHE A 319 18.69 -14.80 19.81
CA PHE A 319 19.09 -16.17 20.14
C PHE A 319 20.34 -16.61 19.37
N VAL A 320 20.38 -16.38 18.06
CA VAL A 320 21.53 -16.70 17.18
C VAL A 320 22.78 -15.97 17.64
N LEU A 321 22.66 -14.66 17.94
CA LEU A 321 23.79 -13.89 18.49
C LEU A 321 24.28 -14.43 19.82
N ASN A 322 23.38 -14.83 20.72
CA ASN A 322 23.75 -15.46 21.96
C ASN A 322 24.54 -16.77 21.73
N VAL A 323 24.13 -17.58 20.75
CA VAL A 323 24.86 -18.80 20.36
C VAL A 323 26.21 -18.45 19.73
N HIS A 324 26.27 -17.44 18.88
CA HIS A 324 27.48 -17.01 18.15
C HIS A 324 28.61 -16.56 19.11
N TYR A 325 28.28 -15.82 20.17
CA TYR A 325 29.23 -15.27 21.12
C TYR A 325 29.52 -16.21 22.31
N ARG A 326 29.08 -17.48 22.25
CA ARG A 326 29.43 -18.47 23.29
C ARG A 326 30.93 -18.81 23.28
N THR A 327 31.50 -18.83 24.45
CA THR A 327 32.91 -19.21 24.70
C THR A 327 32.98 -20.53 25.43
N PRO A 328 34.06 -21.33 25.27
CA PRO A 328 34.23 -22.61 25.94
C PRO A 328 34.31 -22.47 27.47
N THR A 329 34.70 -21.29 27.96
CA THR A 329 34.76 -20.99 29.41
C THR A 329 33.39 -20.87 30.05
N THR A 330 32.37 -20.49 29.28
CA THR A 330 31.00 -20.27 29.78
C THR A 330 30.05 -21.42 29.46
N HIS A 331 30.25 -22.11 28.34
CA HIS A 331 29.33 -23.16 27.87
C HIS A 331 30.06 -24.30 27.19
N THR A 332 29.90 -25.51 27.75
CA THR A 332 30.34 -26.75 27.09
C THR A 332 29.33 -27.14 26.00
N MET A 333 29.81 -27.60 24.84
CA MET A 333 28.93 -28.03 23.74
C MET A 333 28.34 -29.42 24.00
N PRO A 334 27.03 -29.60 24.15
CA PRO A 334 26.38 -30.89 24.30
C PRO A 334 26.55 -31.79 23.09
N SER A 335 26.64 -33.11 23.30
CA SER A 335 26.84 -34.09 22.21
C SER A 335 25.73 -34.07 21.15
N TRP A 336 24.47 -33.82 21.55
CA TRP A 336 23.34 -33.74 20.63
C TRP A 336 23.46 -32.54 19.67
N VAL A 337 23.97 -31.38 20.15
CA VAL A 337 24.22 -30.19 19.30
C VAL A 337 25.26 -30.52 18.21
N LYS A 338 26.35 -31.23 18.61
CA LYS A 338 27.37 -31.68 17.64
C LYS A 338 26.74 -32.58 16.56
N THR A 339 25.93 -33.55 16.96
CA THR A 339 25.34 -34.51 16.01
C THR A 339 24.35 -33.83 15.06
N VAL A 340 23.49 -32.95 15.56
CA VAL A 340 22.43 -32.32 14.77
C VAL A 340 23.00 -31.20 13.92
N PHE A 341 23.70 -30.23 14.52
CA PHE A 341 24.08 -28.98 13.82
C PHE A 341 25.44 -29.07 13.09
N LEU A 342 26.34 -29.97 13.49
CA LEU A 342 27.61 -30.13 12.78
C LEU A 342 27.62 -31.27 11.76
N ASN A 343 26.77 -32.32 11.94
CA ASN A 343 26.78 -33.47 11.03
C ASN A 343 25.52 -33.61 10.18
N LEU A 344 24.31 -33.53 10.80
CA LEU A 344 23.05 -33.81 10.07
C LEU A 344 22.59 -32.62 9.19
N LEU A 345 22.40 -31.46 9.79
CA LEU A 345 21.87 -30.29 9.11
C LEU A 345 22.75 -29.76 7.99
N PRO A 346 24.08 -29.66 8.10
CA PRO A 346 24.94 -29.22 7.01
C PRO A 346 24.84 -30.11 5.76
N ARG A 347 24.65 -31.43 5.94
CA ARG A 347 24.45 -32.35 4.81
C ARG A 347 23.14 -32.09 4.08
N VAL A 348 22.06 -31.81 4.80
CA VAL A 348 20.75 -31.48 4.21
C VAL A 348 20.80 -30.15 3.47
N MET A 349 21.61 -29.19 3.98
CA MET A 349 21.70 -27.84 3.42
C MET A 349 22.86 -27.63 2.45
N PHE A 350 23.58 -28.70 2.07
CA PHE A 350 24.74 -28.66 1.17
C PHE A 350 25.83 -27.69 1.65
N MET A 351 26.00 -27.56 2.97
CA MET A 351 27.06 -26.72 3.56
C MET A 351 28.31 -27.55 3.82
N THR A 352 29.44 -27.07 3.31
CA THR A 352 30.75 -27.65 3.62
C THR A 352 31.37 -26.92 4.80
N ARG A 353 31.81 -27.68 5.81
CA ARG A 353 32.61 -27.12 6.92
C ARG A 353 33.99 -26.75 6.38
N PRO A 354 34.50 -25.53 6.59
CA PRO A 354 35.90 -25.24 6.32
C PRO A 354 36.74 -26.13 7.25
N THR A 355 37.31 -27.17 6.71
CA THR A 355 38.27 -27.99 7.44
C THR A 355 39.50 -27.12 7.67
N SER A 356 39.86 -26.89 8.94
CA SER A 356 41.19 -26.44 9.30
C SER A 356 42.15 -27.42 8.65
N ASN A 357 43.05 -26.94 7.78
CA ASN A 357 44.04 -27.73 7.07
C ASN A 357 45.11 -28.29 8.02
N GLU A 358 44.72 -29.00 9.07
CA GLU A 358 45.63 -29.76 9.95
C GLU A 358 45.91 -31.17 9.45
N GLY A 359 45.28 -31.60 8.33
CA GLY A 359 45.52 -32.90 7.71
C GLY A 359 46.82 -33.02 6.89
N ASN A 360 47.52 -31.91 6.61
CA ASN A 360 48.80 -31.91 5.91
C ASN A 360 49.93 -31.24 6.70
N ALA A 361 49.92 -31.35 8.03
CA ALA A 361 51.19 -31.24 8.75
C ALA A 361 52.04 -32.44 8.32
N GLN A 362 52.81 -32.25 7.27
CA GLN A 362 53.93 -33.14 6.93
C GLN A 362 54.69 -33.42 8.24
N LYS A 363 54.70 -34.67 8.66
CA LYS A 363 55.67 -35.12 9.70
C LYS A 363 56.97 -34.36 9.46
N PRO A 364 57.56 -33.71 10.49
CA PRO A 364 58.81 -33.01 10.33
C PRO A 364 59.82 -34.04 9.79
N ARG A 365 60.22 -33.87 8.52
CA ARG A 365 61.38 -34.57 8.01
C ARG A 365 62.58 -34.13 8.85
N PRO A 366 63.38 -35.05 9.36
CA PRO A 366 64.64 -34.67 10.00
C PRO A 366 65.48 -33.90 9.00
N LEU A 367 65.71 -32.62 9.25
CA LEU A 367 66.59 -31.78 8.47
C LEU A 367 67.96 -32.41 8.48
N SER A 368 68.38 -32.92 7.33
CA SER A 368 69.77 -33.22 7.08
C SER A 368 70.55 -31.90 7.03
N GLY A 369 71.70 -31.84 7.72
CA GLY A 369 72.44 -30.60 7.99
C GLY A 369 73.07 -29.87 6.81
N ALA A 370 72.44 -29.99 5.59
CA ALA A 370 72.94 -29.35 4.35
C ALA A 370 72.04 -28.22 3.84
N GLU A 371 70.86 -27.96 4.46
CA GLU A 371 69.89 -26.94 3.93
C GLU A 371 69.78 -25.66 4.77
N LEU A 372 70.70 -25.44 5.72
CA LEU A 372 70.68 -24.24 6.54
C LEU A 372 71.40 -23.00 5.97
N SER A 373 71.87 -23.09 4.71
CA SER A 373 72.71 -22.02 4.12
C SER A 373 72.03 -21.12 3.11
N ASN A 374 70.72 -21.26 2.87
CA ASN A 374 70.03 -20.47 1.82
C ASN A 374 68.75 -19.74 2.32
N LEU A 375 68.73 -19.19 3.53
CA LEU A 375 67.76 -18.15 3.90
C LEU A 375 68.38 -16.77 3.67
N ASN A 376 68.60 -16.38 2.42
CA ASN A 376 68.82 -14.99 2.05
C ASN A 376 67.47 -14.27 1.95
N CYS A 377 67.23 -13.41 2.94
CA CYS A 377 66.18 -12.44 2.84
C CYS A 377 66.41 -11.55 1.62
N PHE A 378 65.66 -11.72 0.58
CA PHE A 378 65.62 -10.82 -0.56
C PHE A 378 64.68 -9.64 -0.23
N SER A 379 65.23 -8.56 0.28
CA SER A 379 64.59 -7.24 0.29
C SER A 379 64.80 -6.61 -1.09
N ARG A 380 63.80 -6.65 -1.95
CA ARG A 380 63.78 -5.78 -3.14
C ARG A 380 62.60 -4.84 -3.00
N ALA A 381 62.90 -3.61 -2.63
CA ALA A 381 62.01 -2.49 -2.78
C ALA A 381 61.96 -2.10 -4.29
N GLU A 382 60.81 -2.20 -4.92
CA GLU A 382 60.50 -1.50 -6.14
C GLU A 382 59.36 -0.52 -5.89
N SER A 383 59.73 0.73 -5.91
CA SER A 383 58.88 1.90 -5.94
C SER A 383 58.12 1.97 -7.24
N LYS A 384 56.76 1.98 -7.19
CA LYS A 384 55.94 2.68 -8.20
C LYS A 384 54.68 3.23 -7.57
N GLY A 385 54.66 4.56 -7.43
CA GLY A 385 53.57 5.48 -7.69
C GLY A 385 52.27 5.27 -6.94
N CYS A 386 52.13 5.82 -5.73
CA CYS A 386 50.83 6.18 -5.19
C CYS A 386 50.52 7.60 -5.60
N LYS A 387 49.42 7.78 -6.33
CA LYS A 387 48.76 9.09 -6.50
C LYS A 387 47.80 9.32 -5.30
N GLU A 388 47.78 10.60 -4.94
CA GLU A 388 47.12 11.23 -3.80
C GLU A 388 45.66 10.80 -3.52
N GLY A 389 45.37 10.72 -2.22
CA GLY A 389 44.06 10.99 -1.66
C GLY A 389 43.37 9.83 -0.92
N TYR A 390 43.85 9.50 0.31
CA TYR A 390 43.05 9.20 1.50
C TYR A 390 43.97 8.72 2.63
N PRO A 391 43.76 9.10 3.90
CA PRO A 391 44.71 8.86 4.98
C PRO A 391 44.63 7.39 5.45
N CYS A 392 45.74 6.69 5.37
CA CYS A 392 45.97 5.43 6.07
C CYS A 392 46.22 5.70 7.55
N GLN A 393 45.38 5.20 8.40
CA GLN A 393 45.53 5.23 9.85
C GLN A 393 46.42 4.07 10.28
N ASP A 394 47.69 4.44 10.63
CA ASP A 394 48.67 3.57 11.24
C ASP A 394 48.17 3.03 12.59
N ARG A 395 48.11 1.72 12.73
CA ARG A 395 48.37 1.05 14.01
C ARG A 395 48.77 -0.42 13.81
N MET A 396 49.93 -0.68 14.34
CA MET A 396 50.56 -2.00 14.63
C MET A 396 51.60 -2.49 13.63
N CYS A 397 52.76 -1.86 13.70
CA CYS A 397 54.02 -2.56 13.54
C CYS A 397 54.96 -2.03 14.66
N GLY A 398 54.91 -2.67 15.78
CA GLY A 398 55.78 -2.38 16.90
C GLY A 398 56.39 -3.66 17.46
N TYR A 399 57.70 -3.65 17.46
CA TYR A 399 58.58 -4.57 18.16
C TYR A 399 59.11 -5.79 17.35
N CYS A 400 60.08 -5.52 16.49
CA CYS A 400 61.20 -6.42 16.27
C CYS A 400 62.42 -5.84 17.01
N HIS A 401 62.59 -6.20 18.24
CA HIS A 401 63.87 -5.90 18.94
C HIS A 401 64.85 -7.02 18.70
N HIS A 402 65.85 -6.73 17.84
CA HIS A 402 66.99 -7.58 17.56
C HIS A 402 67.83 -7.72 18.83
N ARG A 403 67.79 -8.86 19.49
CA ARG A 403 68.87 -9.33 20.36
C ARG A 403 69.54 -10.53 19.73
N ARG A 404 70.72 -10.25 19.15
CA ARG A 404 71.60 -11.28 18.56
C ARG A 404 72.23 -12.08 19.71
N ILE A 405 71.74 -13.30 19.99
CA ILE A 405 72.38 -14.26 20.87
C ILE A 405 73.30 -15.11 20.02
N LYS A 406 74.63 -14.96 20.26
CA LYS A 406 75.64 -15.89 19.73
C LYS A 406 75.53 -17.20 20.50
N ILE A 407 75.03 -18.23 19.85
CA ILE A 407 75.14 -19.61 20.35
C ILE A 407 76.44 -20.20 19.75
N SER A 408 77.45 -20.37 20.57
CA SER A 408 78.64 -21.11 20.23
C SER A 408 78.31 -22.60 20.23
N ASN A 409 78.88 -23.30 19.24
CA ASN A 409 78.79 -24.69 18.91
C ASN A 409 78.74 -25.62 20.10
N PHE A 410 77.63 -26.40 20.27
CA PHE A 410 77.64 -27.58 21.11
C PHE A 410 77.28 -28.77 20.18
N SER A 411 78.29 -29.54 19.86
CA SER A 411 78.17 -30.80 19.10
C SER A 411 77.92 -31.91 20.11
N ALA A 412 76.74 -32.45 20.12
CA ALA A 412 76.43 -33.69 20.88
C ALA A 412 76.12 -34.79 19.87
N ASN A 413 77.04 -35.78 19.80
CA ASN A 413 76.82 -37.03 19.14
C ASN A 413 75.73 -37.83 19.85
N LEU A 414 74.56 -38.01 19.20
CA LEU A 414 73.57 -39.02 19.69
C LEU A 414 73.62 -40.21 18.78
N THR A 415 74.25 -41.25 19.19
CA THR A 415 74.14 -42.60 18.65
C THR A 415 72.79 -43.19 19.04
N ARG A 416 72.16 -43.78 18.09
CA ARG A 416 70.84 -44.44 18.15
C ARG A 416 70.88 -45.76 18.85
N SER A 417 70.10 -45.97 19.90
CA SER A 417 69.70 -47.27 20.39
C SER A 417 68.22 -47.23 20.83
N SER A 418 67.48 -48.18 20.32
CA SER A 418 66.09 -48.38 20.53
C SER A 418 65.79 -49.13 21.85
N SER A 419 64.63 -48.76 22.43
CA SER A 419 63.88 -49.44 23.49
C SER A 419 64.38 -49.28 24.94
N SER A 420 63.63 -48.42 25.63
CA SER A 420 63.41 -48.23 27.08
C SER A 420 63.45 -46.74 27.50
N GLU A 421 62.58 -45.96 26.91
CA GLU A 421 62.73 -44.51 26.91
C GLU A 421 61.99 -43.69 27.99
N SER A 422 61.54 -44.28 29.08
CA SER A 422 60.87 -43.49 30.12
C SER A 422 61.65 -43.13 31.34
N VAL A 423 62.76 -43.85 31.62
CA VAL A 423 63.55 -43.66 32.85
C VAL A 423 64.77 -42.78 32.59
N ASP A 424 65.42 -42.92 31.42
CA ASP A 424 66.64 -42.19 31.12
C ASP A 424 66.40 -40.70 30.80
N ALA A 425 65.21 -40.31 30.30
CA ALA A 425 64.86 -38.94 30.04
C ALA A 425 64.74 -38.11 31.36
N VAL A 426 64.28 -38.74 32.42
CA VAL A 426 64.16 -38.10 33.78
C VAL A 426 65.51 -37.90 34.43
N LEU A 427 66.44 -38.85 34.25
CA LEU A 427 67.80 -38.76 34.82
C LEU A 427 68.70 -37.73 34.06
N SER A 428 68.51 -37.54 32.76
CA SER A 428 69.25 -36.49 31.99
C SER A 428 68.80 -35.06 32.34
N LEU A 429 67.57 -34.87 32.79
CA LEU A 429 67.07 -33.58 33.22
C LEU A 429 67.66 -33.09 34.55
N SER A 430 68.16 -33.98 35.39
CA SER A 430 68.76 -33.60 36.70
C SER A 430 70.14 -32.98 36.58
N ALA A 431 70.82 -33.16 35.44
CA ALA A 431 72.16 -32.64 35.16
C ALA A 431 72.22 -31.31 34.42
N LEU A 432 71.04 -30.72 34.07
CA LEU A 432 70.95 -29.41 33.39
C LEU A 432 71.12 -28.26 34.41
N SER A 433 71.75 -27.16 33.91
CA SER A 433 71.82 -25.92 34.71
C SER A 433 70.46 -25.39 35.08
N PRO A 434 70.27 -24.72 36.22
CA PRO A 434 68.97 -24.18 36.65
C PRO A 434 68.31 -23.23 35.59
N GLU A 435 69.08 -22.44 34.85
CA GLU A 435 68.63 -21.57 33.82
C GLU A 435 68.03 -22.32 32.62
N ILE A 436 68.57 -23.48 32.23
CA ILE A 436 68.06 -24.30 31.11
C ILE A 436 66.77 -24.99 31.58
N LYS A 437 66.64 -25.39 32.80
CA LYS A 437 65.39 -25.95 33.34
C LYS A 437 64.29 -24.94 33.38
N GLU A 438 64.51 -23.71 33.77
CA GLU A 438 63.58 -22.60 33.73
C GLU A 438 63.15 -22.28 32.31
N ALA A 439 64.10 -22.24 31.35
CA ALA A 439 63.78 -22.05 29.94
C ALA A 439 62.88 -23.18 29.39
N ILE A 440 63.17 -24.45 29.68
CA ILE A 440 62.35 -25.59 29.25
C ILE A 440 60.94 -25.51 29.88
N GLN A 441 60.85 -25.15 31.15
CA GLN A 441 59.58 -25.00 31.85
C GLN A 441 58.74 -23.84 31.25
N SER A 442 59.37 -22.70 30.90
CA SER A 442 58.73 -21.58 30.23
C SER A 442 58.24 -21.96 28.83
N VAL A 443 59.04 -22.69 28.03
CA VAL A 443 58.61 -23.18 26.72
C VAL A 443 57.46 -24.17 26.82
N LYS A 444 57.51 -25.09 27.82
CA LYS A 444 56.40 -26.02 28.07
C LYS A 444 55.13 -25.31 28.46
N TYR A 445 55.20 -24.30 29.33
CA TYR A 445 54.06 -23.47 29.72
C TYR A 445 53.48 -22.74 28.53
N ILE A 446 54.33 -22.16 27.67
CA ILE A 446 53.90 -21.48 26.45
C ILE A 446 53.20 -22.47 25.50
N ALA A 447 53.76 -23.66 25.30
CA ALA A 447 53.20 -24.71 24.44
C ALA A 447 51.84 -25.22 24.99
N GLU A 448 51.72 -25.44 26.27
CA GLU A 448 50.46 -25.85 26.94
C GLU A 448 49.41 -24.73 26.84
N ASN A 449 49.81 -23.48 27.03
CA ASN A 449 48.92 -22.34 26.91
C ASN A 449 48.43 -22.15 25.45
N MET A 450 49.34 -22.27 24.47
CA MET A 450 48.99 -22.22 23.04
C MET A 450 48.05 -23.38 22.66
N LYS A 451 48.26 -24.57 23.17
CA LYS A 451 47.37 -25.71 22.95
C LYS A 451 45.97 -25.46 23.53
N ALA A 452 45.90 -24.97 24.78
CA ALA A 452 44.64 -24.63 25.42
C ALA A 452 43.90 -23.51 24.65
N GLN A 453 44.63 -22.51 24.16
CA GLN A 453 44.05 -21.43 23.33
C GLN A 453 43.52 -21.96 21.99
N ASN A 454 44.24 -22.90 21.33
CA ASN A 454 43.79 -23.48 20.08
C ASN A 454 42.54 -24.36 20.27
N GLU A 455 42.51 -25.18 21.34
CA GLU A 455 41.32 -25.96 21.71
C GLU A 455 40.11 -25.06 22.05
N ALA A 456 40.34 -23.95 22.75
CA ALA A 456 39.32 -22.97 23.04
C ALA A 456 38.78 -22.27 21.76
N LYS A 457 39.68 -21.96 20.84
CA LYS A 457 39.33 -21.35 19.53
C LYS A 457 38.53 -22.32 18.68
N GLU A 458 38.90 -23.60 18.62
CA GLU A 458 38.17 -24.65 17.90
C GLU A 458 36.70 -24.75 18.38
N ILE A 459 36.49 -24.77 19.70
CA ILE A 459 35.15 -24.81 20.28
C ILE A 459 34.38 -23.52 19.97
N GLN A 460 35.02 -22.37 19.97
CA GLN A 460 34.38 -21.10 19.58
C GLN A 460 33.98 -21.10 18.11
N ASP A 461 34.84 -21.60 17.23
CA ASP A 461 34.56 -21.71 15.81
C ASP A 461 33.42 -22.73 15.55
N ASP A 462 33.30 -23.79 16.31
CA ASP A 462 32.18 -24.71 16.29
C ASP A 462 30.85 -23.99 16.67
N TRP A 463 30.84 -23.18 17.72
CA TRP A 463 29.66 -22.41 18.08
C TRP A 463 29.27 -21.36 17.01
N LYS A 464 30.24 -20.70 16.38
CA LYS A 464 30.02 -19.80 15.25
C LYS A 464 29.41 -20.54 14.06
N TYR A 465 29.91 -21.75 13.76
CA TYR A 465 29.36 -22.57 12.70
C TYR A 465 27.93 -23.03 12.98
N VAL A 466 27.61 -23.40 14.23
CA VAL A 466 26.23 -23.70 14.65
C VAL A 466 25.33 -22.52 14.44
N ALA A 467 25.73 -21.31 14.82
CA ALA A 467 24.96 -20.09 14.58
C ALA A 467 24.71 -19.85 13.09
N MET A 468 25.70 -20.06 12.26
CA MET A 468 25.58 -19.95 10.78
C MET A 468 24.59 -20.97 10.21
N VAL A 469 24.60 -22.20 10.69
CA VAL A 469 23.63 -23.24 10.28
C VAL A 469 22.22 -22.85 10.65
N ILE A 470 22.02 -22.34 11.87
CA ILE A 470 20.71 -21.85 12.36
C ILE A 470 20.22 -20.71 11.46
N ASP A 471 21.05 -19.71 11.15
CA ASP A 471 20.72 -18.60 10.25
C ASP A 471 20.25 -19.11 8.88
N ARG A 472 20.94 -20.11 8.30
CA ARG A 472 20.56 -20.68 7.01
C ARG A 472 19.23 -21.41 7.04
N ILE A 473 18.91 -22.12 8.12
CA ILE A 473 17.60 -22.77 8.30
C ILE A 473 16.50 -21.72 8.32
N PHE A 474 16.65 -20.68 9.14
CA PHE A 474 15.66 -19.62 9.24
C PHE A 474 15.57 -18.79 7.95
N LEU A 475 16.67 -18.61 7.21
CA LEU A 475 16.63 -18.00 5.89
C LEU A 475 15.66 -18.74 4.97
N TRP A 476 15.76 -20.08 4.86
CA TRP A 476 14.85 -20.86 4.01
C TRP A 476 13.40 -20.82 4.51
N VAL A 477 13.19 -20.96 5.82
CA VAL A 477 11.85 -20.92 6.42
C VAL A 477 11.19 -19.56 6.16
N PHE A 478 11.88 -18.47 6.45
CA PHE A 478 11.34 -17.11 6.26
C PHE A 478 11.12 -16.78 4.77
N THR A 479 12.02 -17.24 3.90
CA THR A 479 11.82 -17.08 2.44
C THR A 479 10.54 -17.78 1.98
N LEU A 480 10.33 -19.03 2.42
CA LEU A 480 9.12 -19.79 2.07
C LEU A 480 7.85 -19.09 2.60
N VAL A 481 7.88 -18.65 3.84
CA VAL A 481 6.75 -17.95 4.47
C VAL A 481 6.45 -16.62 3.77
N CYS A 482 7.48 -15.83 3.40
CA CYS A 482 7.29 -14.60 2.63
C CYS A 482 6.67 -14.88 1.26
N ILE A 483 7.11 -15.92 0.56
CA ILE A 483 6.54 -16.30 -0.75
C ILE A 483 5.08 -16.73 -0.59
N LEU A 484 4.76 -17.55 0.40
CA LEU A 484 3.38 -17.99 0.65
C LEU A 484 2.47 -16.84 1.08
N GLY A 485 2.96 -15.95 1.94
CA GLY A 485 2.22 -14.76 2.37
C GLY A 485 1.93 -13.78 1.21
N THR A 486 2.93 -13.54 0.35
CA THR A 486 2.74 -12.71 -0.84
C THR A 486 1.83 -13.37 -1.88
N ALA A 487 1.95 -14.68 -2.08
CA ALA A 487 1.05 -15.43 -2.94
C ALA A 487 -0.40 -15.33 -2.43
N GLY A 488 -0.64 -15.45 -1.12
CA GLY A 488 -1.95 -15.27 -0.51
C GLY A 488 -2.56 -13.90 -0.80
N LEU A 489 -1.76 -12.82 -0.69
CA LEU A 489 -2.20 -11.46 -0.96
C LEU A 489 -2.73 -11.27 -2.40
N PHE A 490 -2.11 -11.91 -3.38
CA PHE A 490 -2.49 -11.75 -4.79
C PHE A 490 -3.49 -12.79 -5.28
N LEU A 491 -3.45 -14.01 -4.76
CA LEU A 491 -4.35 -15.09 -5.20
C LEU A 491 -5.77 -14.92 -4.65
N GLN A 492 -5.94 -14.44 -3.43
CA GLN A 492 -7.24 -14.29 -2.79
C GLN A 492 -8.20 -13.38 -3.57
N PRO A 493 -7.81 -12.16 -4.02
CA PRO A 493 -8.66 -11.32 -4.85
C PRO A 493 -8.95 -11.91 -6.23
N LEU A 494 -8.02 -12.71 -6.79
CA LEU A 494 -8.21 -13.37 -8.08
C LEU A 494 -9.24 -14.49 -8.01
N MET A 495 -9.22 -15.29 -6.95
CA MET A 495 -10.21 -16.36 -6.72
C MET A 495 -11.59 -15.80 -6.43
N ALA A 496 -11.70 -14.76 -5.60
CA ALA A 496 -12.96 -14.08 -5.32
C ALA A 496 -13.61 -13.44 -6.57
N ARG A 497 -12.82 -13.20 -7.63
CA ARG A 497 -13.31 -12.64 -8.89
C ARG A 497 -14.02 -13.69 -9.77
N GLU A 498 -13.70 -14.95 -9.64
CA GLU A 498 -14.33 -16.03 -10.41
C GLU A 498 -15.73 -16.38 -9.86
N ASP A 499 -16.01 -16.05 -8.59
CA ASP A 499 -17.28 -16.34 -7.92
C ASP A 499 -18.30 -15.17 -8.01
N ALA A 500 -17.97 -14.02 -8.59
CA ALA A 500 -18.81 -12.82 -8.72
C ALA A 500 -19.18 -12.51 -10.17
#